data_00c83343d0fb040568df84b7f68a7927
#
_entry.id   00c83343d0fb040568df84b7f68a7927
#
_cell.length_a   1.000
_cell.length_b   1.000
_cell.length_c   1.000
_cell.angle_alpha   90.00
_cell.angle_beta   90.00
_cell.angle_gamma   90.00
#
_symmetry.space_group_name_H-M   'P 1'
#
loop_
_entity.id
_entity.type
_entity.pdbx_description
1 polymer ?
#
loop_
_entity_poly.entity_id
_entity_poly.type
_entity_poly.pdbx_seq_one_letter_code
_entity_poly.pdbx_strand_id
1 'polypeptide(L)'
;MNRKRVLFLVLITLLAVSVAFAGGQKEQSLGSEDNPIIWSFVPSGEMERVAAGAEEVADMLQAETGYYFDTNVATEYVGVVEALSSDPPKAHMASLATFAYIMAADRGVAEAELVAVRYGSPTYNGQFITQKDSGISEVSDFEGKTFARADPLSTSSWIIPMIEMKAAGVDPDTDLANVVDAGSHDTVVSAVYNGDADVGATYVDARTRLEEDYPDVMDEVVVIGVTTDIPNDGVQFHPSISEEMRGEIVDALMKIASTEEGKEALNTAYQWNGLEQHGDEFYDPFRQVLQASGMDVQELME
;
A
#
# COMPACT_ATOMS: atom_id res chain seq x y z
N MET A 1 -22.65 -64.09 32.51
CA MET A 1 -21.72 -62.98 32.19
C MET A 1 -22.05 -61.82 33.15
N ASN A 2 -21.08 -61.46 34.04
CA ASN A 2 -21.35 -60.57 35.20
C ASN A 2 -21.64 -59.13 34.73
N ARG A 3 -22.76 -58.52 35.20
CA ARG A 3 -23.17 -57.15 34.86
C ARG A 3 -22.07 -56.11 35.01
N LYS A 4 -21.11 -56.32 35.90
CA LYS A 4 -19.91 -55.47 36.07
C LYS A 4 -18.91 -55.54 34.90
N ARG A 5 -18.83 -56.67 34.19
CA ARG A 5 -17.96 -56.83 33.02
C ARG A 5 -18.52 -56.19 31.75
N VAL A 6 -19.87 -56.15 31.63
CA VAL A 6 -20.57 -55.50 30.54
C VAL A 6 -20.47 -53.96 30.68
N LEU A 7 -20.60 -53.45 31.97
CA LEU A 7 -20.44 -52.01 32.23
C LEU A 7 -19.01 -51.54 31.96
N PHE A 8 -17.99 -52.35 32.22
CA PHE A 8 -16.59 -52.01 31.98
C PHE A 8 -16.23 -52.00 30.47
N LEU A 9 -16.82 -52.91 29.70
CA LEU A 9 -16.68 -52.95 28.23
C LEU A 9 -17.39 -51.79 27.52
N VAL A 10 -18.56 -51.35 28.02
CA VAL A 10 -19.28 -50.20 27.50
C VAL A 10 -18.57 -48.88 27.83
N LEU A 11 -17.89 -48.78 28.99
CA LEU A 11 -17.11 -47.62 29.37
C LEU A 11 -15.81 -47.47 28.51
N ILE A 12 -15.17 -48.58 28.19
CA ILE A 12 -13.97 -48.60 27.34
C ILE A 12 -14.31 -48.26 25.88
N THR A 13 -15.45 -48.70 25.36
CA THR A 13 -15.93 -48.35 24.02
C THR A 13 -16.39 -46.91 23.94
N LEU A 14 -16.95 -46.31 24.98
CA LEU A 14 -17.27 -44.87 25.03
C LEU A 14 -16.03 -44.00 25.13
N LEU A 15 -14.96 -44.45 25.84
CA LEU A 15 -13.70 -43.74 25.89
C LEU A 15 -12.92 -43.81 24.55
N ALA A 16 -13.03 -44.94 23.83
CA ALA A 16 -12.36 -45.10 22.53
C ALA A 16 -13.04 -44.29 21.41
N VAL A 17 -14.36 -44.05 21.52
CA VAL A 17 -15.09 -43.21 20.56
C VAL A 17 -14.86 -41.73 20.83
N SER A 18 -14.61 -41.28 22.07
CA SER A 18 -14.29 -39.88 22.38
C SER A 18 -12.86 -39.47 21.96
N VAL A 19 -11.95 -40.42 21.76
CA VAL A 19 -10.60 -40.14 21.26
C VAL A 19 -10.58 -40.03 19.69
N ALA A 20 -11.57 -40.64 19.02
CA ALA A 20 -11.70 -40.59 17.57
C ALA A 20 -12.37 -39.29 17.05
N PHE A 21 -12.96 -38.45 17.92
CA PHE A 21 -13.52 -37.14 17.58
C PHE A 21 -12.61 -35.95 18.00
N ALA A 22 -11.47 -36.23 18.60
CA ALA A 22 -10.38 -35.25 18.75
C ALA A 22 -9.49 -35.25 17.50
N GLY A 23 -10.09 -35.34 16.31
CA GLY A 23 -9.49 -34.93 15.06
C GLY A 23 -9.49 -33.41 15.09
N GLY A 24 -8.45 -32.82 15.70
CA GLY A 24 -8.15 -31.41 15.50
C GLY A 24 -8.20 -31.15 14.00
N GLN A 25 -8.99 -30.19 13.56
CA GLN A 25 -8.76 -29.57 12.26
C GLN A 25 -7.25 -29.29 12.26
N LYS A 26 -6.51 -29.93 11.36
CA LYS A 26 -5.16 -29.47 11.06
C LYS A 26 -5.35 -28.03 10.69
N GLU A 27 -4.84 -27.10 11.49
CA GLU A 27 -4.63 -25.74 11.05
C GLU A 27 -3.93 -25.85 9.71
N GLN A 28 -4.64 -25.44 8.66
CA GLN A 28 -4.07 -25.47 7.31
C GLN A 28 -2.90 -24.50 7.32
N SER A 29 -1.73 -24.96 6.88
CA SER A 29 -0.53 -24.10 6.87
C SER A 29 -0.79 -22.88 5.99
N LEU A 30 -0.38 -21.70 6.44
CA LEU A 30 -0.38 -20.49 5.63
C LEU A 30 0.36 -20.76 4.30
N GLY A 31 -0.14 -20.23 3.18
CA GLY A 31 0.37 -20.48 1.85
C GLY A 31 -0.14 -21.77 1.20
N SER A 32 -1.08 -22.50 1.81
CA SER A 32 -1.80 -23.61 1.17
C SER A 32 -3.00 -23.10 0.36
N GLU A 33 -3.54 -23.93 -0.56
CA GLU A 33 -4.72 -23.59 -1.37
C GLU A 33 -5.94 -23.18 -0.52
N ASP A 34 -6.14 -23.84 0.62
CA ASP A 34 -7.25 -23.57 1.54
C ASP A 34 -6.95 -22.45 2.58
N ASN A 35 -5.70 -21.95 2.63
CA ASN A 35 -5.26 -20.85 3.49
C ASN A 35 -4.15 -20.04 2.80
N PRO A 36 -4.50 -19.28 1.73
CA PRO A 36 -3.53 -18.53 0.94
C PRO A 36 -2.90 -17.37 1.73
N ILE A 37 -1.77 -16.90 1.26
CA ILE A 37 -1.16 -15.66 1.72
C ILE A 37 -1.95 -14.50 1.11
N ILE A 38 -2.56 -13.67 1.94
CA ILE A 38 -3.30 -12.49 1.46
C ILE A 38 -2.33 -11.32 1.29
N TRP A 39 -2.24 -10.80 0.07
CA TRP A 39 -1.46 -9.61 -0.26
C TRP A 39 -2.39 -8.44 -0.58
N SER A 40 -2.37 -7.42 0.28
CA SER A 40 -3.24 -6.24 0.16
C SER A 40 -2.52 -5.04 -0.42
N PHE A 41 -3.20 -4.32 -1.31
CA PHE A 41 -2.69 -3.17 -2.05
C PHE A 41 -3.50 -1.91 -1.72
N VAL A 42 -2.82 -0.76 -1.60
CA VAL A 42 -3.51 0.54 -1.52
C VAL A 42 -4.03 0.96 -2.90
N PRO A 43 -5.15 1.70 -2.99
CA PRO A 43 -5.72 2.16 -4.27
C PRO A 43 -4.96 3.39 -4.79
N SER A 44 -3.66 3.28 -5.07
CA SER A 44 -2.86 4.43 -5.52
C SER A 44 -3.14 4.85 -6.98
N GLY A 45 -3.68 3.94 -7.79
CA GLY A 45 -4.09 4.15 -9.17
C GLY A 45 -5.49 3.62 -9.46
N GLU A 46 -5.82 3.51 -10.72
CA GLU A 46 -7.07 2.91 -11.18
C GLU A 46 -7.15 1.46 -10.67
N MET A 47 -8.26 1.15 -9.98
CA MET A 47 -8.41 -0.05 -9.14
C MET A 47 -8.28 -1.35 -9.93
N GLU A 48 -8.89 -1.40 -11.12
CA GLU A 48 -8.87 -2.59 -11.99
C GLU A 48 -7.45 -2.86 -12.52
N ARG A 49 -6.71 -1.80 -12.83
CA ARG A 49 -5.32 -1.90 -13.28
C ARG A 49 -4.39 -2.37 -12.17
N VAL A 50 -4.54 -1.80 -10.95
CA VAL A 50 -3.75 -2.25 -9.78
C VAL A 50 -4.03 -3.71 -9.48
N ALA A 51 -5.31 -4.13 -9.49
CA ALA A 51 -5.71 -5.51 -9.24
C ALA A 51 -5.13 -6.47 -10.29
N ALA A 52 -5.19 -6.11 -11.58
CA ALA A 52 -4.65 -6.95 -12.67
C ALA A 52 -3.13 -7.17 -12.52
N GLY A 53 -2.35 -6.11 -12.29
CA GLY A 53 -0.92 -6.24 -12.07
C GLY A 53 -0.55 -7.02 -10.80
N ALA A 54 -1.33 -6.83 -9.73
CA ALA A 54 -1.15 -7.57 -8.48
C ALA A 54 -1.41 -9.07 -8.65
N GLU A 55 -2.49 -9.45 -9.35
CA GLU A 55 -2.83 -10.84 -9.65
C GLU A 55 -1.73 -11.50 -10.50
N GLU A 56 -1.23 -10.81 -11.53
CA GLU A 56 -0.16 -11.33 -12.39
C GLU A 56 1.15 -11.59 -11.61
N VAL A 57 1.55 -10.68 -10.70
CA VAL A 57 2.72 -10.90 -9.84
C VAL A 57 2.48 -12.05 -8.86
N ALA A 58 1.27 -12.17 -8.30
CA ALA A 58 0.90 -13.25 -7.38
C ALA A 58 0.94 -14.63 -8.07
N ASP A 59 0.47 -14.73 -9.31
CA ASP A 59 0.56 -15.95 -10.12
C ASP A 59 2.02 -16.36 -10.38
N MET A 60 2.90 -15.39 -10.69
CA MET A 60 4.32 -15.64 -10.85
C MET A 60 4.96 -16.10 -9.53
N LEU A 61 4.58 -15.49 -8.39
CA LEU A 61 5.04 -15.92 -7.06
C LEU A 61 4.60 -17.33 -6.73
N GLN A 62 3.35 -17.70 -7.01
CA GLN A 62 2.85 -19.06 -6.82
C GLN A 62 3.63 -20.07 -7.66
N ALA A 63 3.95 -19.72 -8.91
CA ALA A 63 4.73 -20.58 -9.80
C ALA A 63 6.17 -20.78 -9.31
N GLU A 64 6.80 -19.77 -8.71
CA GLU A 64 8.17 -19.83 -8.22
C GLU A 64 8.28 -20.49 -6.83
N THR A 65 7.35 -20.24 -5.91
CA THR A 65 7.44 -20.67 -4.51
C THR A 65 6.59 -21.90 -4.20
N GLY A 66 5.53 -22.13 -4.98
CA GLY A 66 4.51 -23.14 -4.69
C GLY A 66 3.51 -22.73 -3.60
N TYR A 67 3.64 -21.52 -3.02
CA TYR A 67 2.66 -20.96 -2.10
C TYR A 67 1.48 -20.39 -2.86
N TYR A 68 0.28 -20.48 -2.29
CA TYR A 68 -0.92 -19.86 -2.84
C TYR A 68 -1.04 -18.42 -2.30
N PHE A 69 -1.40 -17.51 -3.20
CA PHE A 69 -1.61 -16.10 -2.89
C PHE A 69 -3.01 -15.68 -3.31
N ASP A 70 -3.64 -14.84 -2.51
CA ASP A 70 -4.81 -14.06 -2.89
C ASP A 70 -4.47 -12.57 -2.80
N THR A 71 -4.89 -11.80 -3.79
CA THR A 71 -4.67 -10.35 -3.82
C THR A 71 -5.96 -9.59 -3.62
N ASN A 72 -5.87 -8.43 -2.99
CA ASN A 72 -6.98 -7.48 -2.94
C ASN A 72 -6.46 -6.05 -2.98
N VAL A 73 -7.26 -5.15 -3.57
CA VAL A 73 -7.05 -3.71 -3.51
C VAL A 73 -8.08 -3.14 -2.56
N ALA A 74 -7.63 -2.46 -1.50
CA ALA A 74 -8.52 -1.82 -0.54
C ALA A 74 -9.22 -0.60 -1.17
N THR A 75 -10.28 -0.12 -0.54
CA THR A 75 -10.97 1.11 -0.99
C THR A 75 -10.28 2.38 -0.49
N GLU A 76 -9.51 2.27 0.60
CA GLU A 76 -8.78 3.34 1.27
C GLU A 76 -7.46 2.81 1.82
N TYR A 77 -6.45 3.66 1.98
CA TYR A 77 -5.12 3.24 2.48
C TYR A 77 -5.19 2.69 3.91
N VAL A 78 -6.01 3.30 4.76
CA VAL A 78 -6.21 2.84 6.14
C VAL A 78 -6.72 1.40 6.19
N GLY A 79 -7.53 0.98 5.22
CA GLY A 79 -8.09 -0.39 5.15
C GLY A 79 -7.00 -1.48 5.07
N VAL A 80 -5.87 -1.20 4.41
CA VAL A 80 -4.73 -2.13 4.36
C VAL A 80 -4.04 -2.22 5.73
N VAL A 81 -3.83 -1.07 6.40
CA VAL A 81 -3.26 -1.02 7.75
C VAL A 81 -4.14 -1.75 8.76
N GLU A 82 -5.47 -1.61 8.66
CA GLU A 82 -6.43 -2.32 9.51
C GLU A 82 -6.45 -3.83 9.23
N ALA A 83 -6.31 -4.22 7.95
CA ALA A 83 -6.24 -5.64 7.59
C ALA A 83 -5.01 -6.33 8.20
N LEU A 84 -3.84 -5.65 8.19
CA LEU A 84 -2.63 -6.10 8.89
C LEU A 84 -2.83 -6.11 10.41
N SER A 85 -3.51 -5.12 10.97
CA SER A 85 -3.70 -4.94 12.44
C SER A 85 -4.76 -5.85 13.04
N SER A 86 -5.54 -6.58 12.23
CA SER A 86 -6.60 -7.46 12.74
C SER A 86 -6.03 -8.73 13.39
N ASP A 87 -6.79 -9.33 14.31
CA ASP A 87 -6.44 -10.60 14.97
C ASP A 87 -7.58 -11.63 14.77
N PRO A 88 -7.39 -12.69 13.98
CA PRO A 88 -6.21 -12.97 13.14
C PRO A 88 -6.03 -11.95 12.01
N PRO A 89 -4.79 -11.77 11.47
CA PRO A 89 -4.53 -10.83 10.39
C PRO A 89 -5.35 -11.20 9.14
N LYS A 90 -5.92 -10.18 8.48
CA LYS A 90 -6.65 -10.31 7.22
C LYS A 90 -5.78 -10.01 6.00
N ALA A 91 -4.58 -9.50 6.23
CA ALA A 91 -3.52 -9.38 5.25
C ALA A 91 -2.23 -9.91 5.87
N HIS A 92 -1.45 -10.63 5.07
CA HIS A 92 -0.16 -11.20 5.47
C HIS A 92 1.00 -10.47 4.80
N MET A 93 0.75 -9.89 3.65
CA MET A 93 1.63 -9.00 2.90
C MET A 93 0.89 -7.74 2.51
N ALA A 94 1.62 -6.66 2.33
CA ALA A 94 1.05 -5.41 1.88
C ALA A 94 1.98 -4.66 0.92
N SER A 95 1.37 -3.82 0.07
CA SER A 95 2.06 -2.76 -0.67
C SER A 95 1.51 -1.43 -0.20
N LEU A 96 2.16 -0.87 0.82
CA LEU A 96 1.78 0.37 1.52
C LEU A 96 2.58 1.56 1.00
N ALA A 97 1.93 2.71 0.89
CA ALA A 97 2.64 3.97 0.75
C ALA A 97 3.53 4.23 1.99
N THR A 98 4.60 4.99 1.82
CA THR A 98 5.65 5.21 2.83
C THR A 98 5.11 5.58 4.20
N PHE A 99 4.19 6.54 4.28
CA PHE A 99 3.59 6.97 5.55
C PHE A 99 2.71 5.87 6.18
N ALA A 100 1.85 5.23 5.38
CA ALA A 100 1.01 4.12 5.84
C ALA A 100 1.86 2.93 6.32
N TYR A 101 3.02 2.69 5.67
CA TYR A 101 3.97 1.70 6.16
C TYR A 101 4.53 2.06 7.54
N ILE A 102 5.00 3.30 7.73
CA ILE A 102 5.51 3.74 9.04
C ILE A 102 4.46 3.54 10.12
N MET A 103 3.19 3.89 9.85
CA MET A 103 2.09 3.63 10.79
C MET A 103 1.93 2.14 11.13
N ALA A 104 1.99 1.26 10.14
CA ALA A 104 1.87 -0.18 10.35
C ALA A 104 3.10 -0.75 11.08
N ALA A 105 4.30 -0.25 10.78
CA ALA A 105 5.55 -0.63 11.45
C ALA A 105 5.55 -0.19 12.93
N ASP A 106 5.11 1.03 13.24
CA ASP A 106 5.00 1.52 14.61
C ASP A 106 3.99 0.72 15.46
N ARG A 107 2.99 0.12 14.82
CA ARG A 107 2.06 -0.85 15.43
C ARG A 107 2.65 -2.26 15.56
N GLY A 108 3.80 -2.53 14.97
CA GLY A 108 4.44 -3.84 14.96
C GLY A 108 3.72 -4.87 14.07
N VAL A 109 2.95 -4.42 13.06
CA VAL A 109 2.16 -5.29 12.16
C VAL A 109 2.69 -5.34 10.73
N ALA A 110 3.77 -4.61 10.43
CA ALA A 110 4.44 -4.64 9.14
C ALA A 110 5.96 -4.50 9.29
N GLU A 111 6.69 -5.27 8.51
CA GLU A 111 8.14 -5.23 8.39
C GLU A 111 8.50 -5.07 6.92
N ALA A 112 9.33 -4.07 6.57
CA ALA A 112 9.79 -3.86 5.20
C ALA A 112 10.89 -4.85 4.84
N GLU A 113 10.85 -5.36 3.62
CA GLU A 113 11.88 -6.23 3.04
C GLU A 113 12.32 -5.77 1.66
N LEU A 114 11.40 -5.20 0.89
CA LEU A 114 11.66 -4.74 -0.46
C LEU A 114 11.11 -3.33 -0.67
N VAL A 115 11.90 -2.52 -1.35
CA VAL A 115 11.54 -1.16 -1.77
C VAL A 115 11.46 -1.13 -3.29
N ALA A 116 10.45 -0.46 -3.80
CA ALA A 116 10.25 -0.30 -5.23
C ALA A 116 11.31 0.62 -5.84
N VAL A 117 11.73 0.28 -7.05
CA VAL A 117 12.57 1.14 -7.89
C VAL A 117 11.70 1.74 -8.99
N ARG A 118 11.67 3.07 -9.07
CA ARG A 118 11.02 3.82 -10.16
C ARG A 118 12.06 4.68 -10.83
N TYR A 119 12.12 4.60 -12.16
CA TYR A 119 13.10 5.38 -12.96
C TYR A 119 14.55 5.23 -12.51
N GLY A 120 14.90 4.04 -11.97
CA GLY A 120 16.24 3.72 -11.48
C GLY A 120 16.58 4.26 -10.09
N SER A 121 15.58 4.70 -9.31
CA SER A 121 15.76 5.21 -7.94
C SER A 121 14.84 4.49 -6.95
N PRO A 122 15.32 4.15 -5.73
CA PRO A 122 14.51 3.68 -4.63
C PRO A 122 13.80 4.83 -3.89
N THR A 123 13.94 6.07 -4.37
CA THR A 123 13.21 7.25 -3.90
C THR A 123 12.44 7.90 -5.05
N TYR A 124 11.39 8.64 -4.73
CA TYR A 124 10.58 9.40 -5.68
C TYR A 124 10.19 10.75 -5.09
N ASN A 125 9.48 11.57 -5.86
CA ASN A 125 8.99 12.87 -5.42
C ASN A 125 7.48 12.96 -5.62
N GLY A 126 6.83 13.76 -4.80
CA GLY A 126 5.52 14.31 -5.09
C GLY A 126 5.63 15.51 -6.02
N GLN A 127 4.52 15.92 -6.59
CA GLN A 127 4.40 17.13 -7.38
C GLN A 127 3.05 17.81 -7.12
N PHE A 128 3.05 19.14 -7.16
CA PHE A 128 1.83 19.94 -7.18
C PHE A 128 1.43 20.21 -8.63
N ILE A 129 0.18 20.03 -8.93
CA ILE A 129 -0.40 20.19 -10.26
C ILE A 129 -1.58 21.15 -10.23
N THR A 130 -1.76 21.90 -11.30
CA THR A 130 -2.89 22.81 -11.53
C THR A 130 -3.16 22.94 -13.02
N GLN A 131 -4.30 23.54 -13.41
CA GLN A 131 -4.52 23.88 -14.82
C GLN A 131 -3.56 24.99 -15.27
N LYS A 132 -3.09 24.94 -16.52
CA LYS A 132 -2.10 25.88 -17.07
C LYS A 132 -2.54 27.35 -16.98
N ASP A 133 -3.84 27.61 -17.09
CA ASP A 133 -4.41 28.96 -17.09
C ASP A 133 -5.02 29.37 -15.74
N SER A 134 -4.75 28.61 -14.66
CA SER A 134 -5.29 28.84 -13.32
C SER A 134 -4.81 30.13 -12.66
N GLY A 135 -3.64 30.62 -13.06
CA GLY A 135 -2.93 31.72 -12.39
C GLY A 135 -2.23 31.31 -11.09
N ILE A 136 -2.23 30.02 -10.74
CA ILE A 136 -1.52 29.46 -9.58
C ILE A 136 -0.12 29.04 -10.00
N SER A 137 0.90 29.51 -9.31
CA SER A 137 2.30 29.32 -9.67
C SER A 137 3.21 28.79 -8.54
N GLU A 138 2.74 28.92 -7.31
CA GLU A 138 3.48 28.48 -6.11
C GLU A 138 2.52 28.12 -4.97
N VAL A 139 3.04 27.45 -3.95
CA VAL A 139 2.23 26.94 -2.83
C VAL A 139 1.51 28.06 -2.06
N SER A 140 2.11 29.25 -1.97
CA SER A 140 1.46 30.43 -1.35
C SER A 140 0.18 30.89 -2.03
N ASP A 141 -0.08 30.46 -3.30
CA ASP A 141 -1.30 30.79 -4.04
C ASP A 141 -2.48 29.87 -3.68
N PHE A 142 -2.30 28.89 -2.78
CA PHE A 142 -3.32 27.89 -2.44
C PHE A 142 -4.40 28.41 -1.49
N GLU A 143 -4.22 29.56 -0.86
CA GLU A 143 -5.24 30.19 0.00
C GLU A 143 -6.56 30.34 -0.76
N GLY A 144 -7.64 29.83 -0.18
CA GLY A 144 -8.99 29.84 -0.74
C GLY A 144 -9.19 28.90 -1.94
N LYS A 145 -8.27 27.97 -2.22
CA LYS A 145 -8.37 26.99 -3.31
C LYS A 145 -8.93 25.65 -2.85
N THR A 146 -9.55 24.95 -3.79
CA THR A 146 -9.93 23.53 -3.62
C THR A 146 -8.73 22.65 -3.97
N PHE A 147 -8.29 21.84 -3.00
CA PHE A 147 -7.15 20.94 -3.14
C PHE A 147 -7.62 19.47 -3.27
N ALA A 148 -7.16 18.76 -4.30
CA ALA A 148 -7.42 17.33 -4.46
C ALA A 148 -6.23 16.50 -3.96
N ARG A 149 -6.52 15.51 -3.12
CA ARG A 149 -5.56 14.48 -2.69
C ARG A 149 -6.08 13.09 -3.00
N ALA A 150 -5.19 12.12 -3.17
CA ALA A 150 -5.59 10.73 -3.44
C ALA A 150 -6.22 10.09 -2.19
N ASP A 151 -5.54 10.24 -1.04
CA ASP A 151 -5.95 9.65 0.24
C ASP A 151 -5.27 10.40 1.39
N PRO A 152 -5.88 10.51 2.58
CA PRO A 152 -5.28 11.14 3.75
C PRO A 152 -3.93 10.55 4.17
N LEU A 153 -3.68 9.28 3.92
CA LEU A 153 -2.41 8.58 4.23
C LEU A 153 -1.45 8.54 3.05
N SER A 154 -1.79 9.14 1.91
CA SER A 154 -0.89 9.20 0.76
C SER A 154 0.29 10.13 1.04
N THR A 155 1.51 9.58 0.97
CA THR A 155 2.74 10.32 1.26
C THR A 155 2.95 11.48 0.30
N SER A 156 2.84 11.24 -1.02
CA SER A 156 3.11 12.25 -2.06
C SER A 156 1.89 13.11 -2.42
N SER A 157 0.67 12.64 -2.08
CA SER A 157 -0.54 13.42 -2.39
C SER A 157 -1.05 14.24 -1.20
N TRP A 158 -0.63 13.92 0.01
CA TRP A 158 -1.09 14.65 1.20
C TRP A 158 -0.02 14.93 2.25
N ILE A 159 0.69 13.93 2.75
CA ILE A 159 1.56 14.10 3.93
C ILE A 159 2.68 15.11 3.66
N ILE A 160 3.48 14.91 2.62
CA ILE A 160 4.53 15.86 2.25
C ILE A 160 3.94 17.17 1.74
N PRO A 161 2.94 17.20 0.83
CA PRO A 161 2.25 18.43 0.47
C PRO A 161 1.77 19.27 1.64
N MET A 162 1.18 18.66 2.66
CA MET A 162 0.73 19.35 3.87
C MET A 162 1.90 19.97 4.63
N ILE A 163 3.02 19.28 4.79
CA ILE A 163 4.24 19.78 5.43
C ILE A 163 4.77 20.99 4.65
N GLU A 164 4.82 20.90 3.31
CA GLU A 164 5.33 21.98 2.46
C GLU A 164 4.37 23.17 2.42
N MET A 165 3.05 22.97 2.43
CA MET A 165 2.08 24.03 2.59
C MET A 165 2.28 24.79 3.91
N LYS A 166 2.39 24.08 5.03
CA LYS A 166 2.65 24.70 6.35
C LYS A 166 3.98 25.46 6.37
N ALA A 167 5.02 24.92 5.76
CA ALA A 167 6.32 25.59 5.63
C ALA A 167 6.25 26.85 4.76
N ALA A 168 5.37 26.90 3.78
CA ALA A 168 5.09 28.06 2.95
C ALA A 168 4.13 29.09 3.60
N GLY A 169 3.60 28.77 4.79
CA GLY A 169 2.69 29.64 5.55
C GLY A 169 1.21 29.45 5.19
N VAL A 170 0.88 28.37 4.48
CA VAL A 170 -0.50 27.96 4.15
C VAL A 170 -0.91 26.84 5.10
N ASP A 171 -1.85 27.06 5.99
CA ASP A 171 -2.41 26.02 6.83
C ASP A 171 -3.55 25.30 6.08
N PRO A 172 -3.37 24.03 5.69
CA PRO A 172 -4.36 23.31 4.90
C PRO A 172 -5.71 23.13 5.61
N ASP A 173 -5.75 23.22 6.96
CA ASP A 173 -6.97 23.05 7.74
C ASP A 173 -7.85 24.33 7.75
N THR A 174 -7.23 25.50 7.56
CA THR A 174 -7.93 26.81 7.67
C THR A 174 -7.87 27.65 6.41
N ASP A 175 -6.83 27.51 5.59
CA ASP A 175 -6.58 28.42 4.47
C ASP A 175 -7.06 27.85 3.12
N LEU A 176 -7.24 26.53 3.01
CA LEU A 176 -7.88 25.92 1.83
C LEU A 176 -9.39 26.11 1.88
N ALA A 177 -10.02 26.34 0.72
CA ALA A 177 -11.50 26.40 0.63
C ALA A 177 -12.12 25.02 0.86
N ASN A 178 -11.48 23.97 0.35
CA ASN A 178 -11.91 22.59 0.51
C ASN A 178 -10.75 21.62 0.22
N VAL A 179 -10.79 20.43 0.82
CA VAL A 179 -9.94 19.30 0.47
C VAL A 179 -10.81 18.16 -0.04
N VAL A 180 -10.51 17.65 -1.24
CA VAL A 180 -11.26 16.59 -1.91
C VAL A 180 -10.45 15.30 -1.85
N ASP A 181 -11.02 14.25 -1.27
CA ASP A 181 -10.47 12.89 -1.32
C ASP A 181 -10.87 12.25 -2.65
N ALA A 182 -9.93 12.22 -3.59
CA ALA A 182 -10.19 11.75 -4.96
C ALA A 182 -10.15 10.22 -5.08
N GLY A 183 -9.60 9.51 -4.09
CA GLY A 183 -9.52 8.05 -4.03
C GLY A 183 -8.29 7.45 -4.72
N SER A 184 -7.70 8.13 -5.73
CA SER A 184 -6.47 7.69 -6.41
C SER A 184 -5.71 8.87 -7.02
N HIS A 185 -4.43 8.65 -7.37
CA HIS A 185 -3.64 9.68 -8.07
C HIS A 185 -4.19 10.00 -9.46
N ASP A 186 -4.70 9.01 -10.18
CA ASP A 186 -5.30 9.17 -11.51
C ASP A 186 -6.52 10.09 -11.41
N THR A 187 -7.35 9.91 -10.39
CA THR A 187 -8.54 10.76 -10.14
C THR A 187 -8.16 12.18 -9.69
N VAL A 188 -7.05 12.37 -8.95
CA VAL A 188 -6.53 13.72 -8.65
C VAL A 188 -6.18 14.46 -9.93
N VAL A 189 -5.47 13.82 -10.86
CA VAL A 189 -5.14 14.43 -12.15
C VAL A 189 -6.40 14.78 -12.94
N SER A 190 -7.38 13.86 -13.00
CA SER A 190 -8.66 14.08 -13.67
C SER A 190 -9.44 15.23 -13.04
N ALA A 191 -9.47 15.34 -11.70
CA ALA A 191 -10.16 16.41 -10.98
C ALA A 191 -9.57 17.79 -11.32
N VAL A 192 -8.24 17.89 -11.39
CA VAL A 192 -7.55 19.13 -11.80
C VAL A 192 -7.80 19.40 -13.28
N TYR A 193 -7.68 18.40 -14.16
CA TYR A 193 -7.93 18.54 -15.59
C TYR A 193 -9.34 19.06 -15.88
N ASN A 194 -10.36 18.54 -15.19
CA ASN A 194 -11.76 18.93 -15.38
C ASN A 194 -12.12 20.24 -14.66
N GLY A 195 -11.28 20.78 -13.79
CA GLY A 195 -11.55 21.97 -12.97
C GLY A 195 -12.44 21.70 -11.76
N ASP A 196 -12.56 20.44 -11.33
CA ASP A 196 -13.26 20.04 -10.10
C ASP A 196 -12.41 20.38 -8.86
N ALA A 197 -11.08 20.51 -9.04
CA ALA A 197 -10.15 21.04 -8.06
C ALA A 197 -9.21 22.07 -8.72
N ASP A 198 -8.86 23.11 -7.96
CA ASP A 198 -7.93 24.15 -8.44
C ASP A 198 -6.48 23.65 -8.46
N VAL A 199 -6.12 22.84 -7.47
CA VAL A 199 -4.80 22.29 -7.23
C VAL A 199 -4.92 20.84 -6.80
N GLY A 200 -3.93 20.04 -7.11
CA GLY A 200 -3.79 18.68 -6.59
C GLY A 200 -2.34 18.32 -6.32
N ALA A 201 -2.11 17.24 -5.60
CA ALA A 201 -0.79 16.66 -5.47
C ALA A 201 -0.79 15.18 -5.83
N THR A 202 0.27 14.75 -6.52
CA THR A 202 0.45 13.37 -6.98
C THR A 202 1.91 12.98 -6.87
N TYR A 203 2.26 11.71 -7.16
CA TYR A 203 3.64 11.33 -7.44
C TYR A 203 4.07 11.82 -8.84
N VAL A 204 5.35 12.02 -9.05
CA VAL A 204 5.97 12.36 -10.36
C VAL A 204 6.12 11.07 -11.22
N ASP A 205 5.58 10.90 -12.43
CA ASP A 205 4.58 11.79 -13.03
C ASP A 205 3.27 11.01 -13.27
N ALA A 206 2.33 11.17 -12.35
CA ALA A 206 1.03 10.46 -12.44
C ALA A 206 0.22 10.84 -13.69
N ARG A 207 0.46 12.04 -14.27
CA ARG A 207 -0.25 12.51 -15.47
C ARG A 207 -0.08 11.58 -16.67
N THR A 208 1.07 10.90 -16.77
CA THR A 208 1.34 9.97 -17.87
C THR A 208 0.37 8.78 -17.92
N ARG A 209 -0.30 8.47 -16.81
CA ARG A 209 -1.32 7.40 -16.78
C ARG A 209 -2.60 7.76 -17.50
N LEU A 210 -2.84 9.05 -17.73
CA LEU A 210 -4.06 9.57 -18.34
C LEU A 210 -3.86 10.03 -19.79
N GLU A 211 -2.67 9.90 -20.38
CA GLU A 211 -2.41 10.34 -21.77
C GLU A 211 -3.30 9.64 -22.81
N GLU A 212 -3.73 8.40 -22.54
CA GLU A 212 -4.63 7.66 -23.42
C GLU A 212 -6.06 8.26 -23.39
N ASP A 213 -6.56 8.60 -22.20
CA ASP A 213 -7.91 9.15 -22.02
C ASP A 213 -7.95 10.66 -22.27
N TYR A 214 -6.89 11.37 -21.94
CA TYR A 214 -6.71 12.82 -22.09
C TYR A 214 -5.40 13.13 -22.83
N PRO A 215 -5.38 13.09 -24.17
CA PRO A 215 -4.12 13.23 -24.94
C PRO A 215 -3.36 14.54 -24.74
N ASP A 216 -4.03 15.57 -24.22
CA ASP A 216 -3.47 16.89 -23.92
C ASP A 216 -3.22 17.12 -22.42
N VAL A 217 -3.35 16.10 -21.57
CA VAL A 217 -3.19 16.22 -20.11
C VAL A 217 -1.85 16.80 -19.69
N MET A 218 -0.79 16.48 -20.40
CA MET A 218 0.56 16.99 -20.11
C MET A 218 0.70 18.48 -20.39
N ASP A 219 -0.11 19.03 -21.31
CA ASP A 219 -0.12 20.44 -21.68
C ASP A 219 -1.13 21.24 -20.84
N GLU A 220 -2.29 20.63 -20.48
CA GLU A 220 -3.39 21.30 -19.76
C GLU A 220 -3.19 21.27 -18.24
N VAL A 221 -2.58 20.21 -17.70
CA VAL A 221 -2.26 20.06 -16.27
C VAL A 221 -0.77 20.27 -16.08
N VAL A 222 -0.38 21.41 -15.53
CA VAL A 222 1.02 21.79 -15.35
C VAL A 222 1.52 21.50 -13.94
N VAL A 223 2.82 21.19 -13.83
CA VAL A 223 3.52 21.05 -12.55
C VAL A 223 4.03 22.40 -12.10
N ILE A 224 3.68 22.84 -10.90
CA ILE A 224 4.10 24.10 -10.29
C ILE A 224 5.12 23.94 -9.16
N GLY A 225 5.37 22.72 -8.73
CA GLY A 225 6.36 22.39 -7.70
C GLY A 225 6.58 20.89 -7.60
N VAL A 226 7.79 20.51 -7.21
CA VAL A 226 8.18 19.12 -6.94
C VAL A 226 8.64 19.06 -5.49
N THR A 227 8.17 18.07 -4.74
CA THR A 227 8.46 17.93 -3.31
C THR A 227 9.87 17.38 -3.07
N THR A 228 10.27 17.35 -1.79
CA THR A 228 11.47 16.63 -1.35
C THR A 228 11.39 15.14 -1.68
N ASP A 229 12.55 14.46 -1.66
CA ASP A 229 12.63 13.01 -1.90
C ASP A 229 11.86 12.23 -0.83
N ILE A 230 11.13 11.24 -1.29
CA ILE A 230 10.34 10.30 -0.50
C ILE A 230 10.92 8.90 -0.72
N PRO A 231 11.23 8.11 0.33
CA PRO A 231 11.52 6.70 0.17
C PRO A 231 10.35 6.02 -0.56
N ASN A 232 10.63 5.17 -1.56
CA ASN A 232 9.55 4.49 -2.26
C ASN A 232 8.76 3.56 -1.34
N ASP A 233 7.51 3.30 -1.71
CA ASP A 233 6.73 2.17 -1.27
C ASP A 233 7.43 0.85 -1.65
N GLY A 234 6.84 -0.27 -1.22
CA GLY A 234 7.47 -1.56 -1.51
C GLY A 234 6.60 -2.72 -1.05
N VAL A 235 7.23 -3.82 -0.65
CA VAL A 235 6.55 -5.00 -0.14
C VAL A 235 6.88 -5.17 1.33
N GLN A 236 5.84 -5.22 2.13
CA GLN A 236 5.90 -5.36 3.58
C GLN A 236 5.24 -6.67 4.00
N PHE A 237 5.75 -7.26 5.08
CA PHE A 237 5.31 -8.54 5.60
C PHE A 237 4.75 -8.39 7.02
N HIS A 238 3.62 -9.03 7.28
CA HIS A 238 3.13 -9.17 8.64
C HIS A 238 3.98 -10.20 9.42
N PRO A 239 4.27 -9.98 10.73
CA PRO A 239 5.09 -10.90 11.54
C PRO A 239 4.58 -12.34 11.64
N SER A 240 3.34 -12.63 11.21
CA SER A 240 2.81 -14.00 11.13
C SER A 240 3.46 -14.85 10.03
N ILE A 241 4.10 -14.24 9.03
CA ILE A 241 4.88 -14.95 8.02
C ILE A 241 6.24 -15.31 8.64
N SER A 242 6.58 -16.61 8.62
CA SER A 242 7.88 -17.07 9.15
C SER A 242 9.05 -16.48 8.37
N GLU A 243 10.21 -16.31 9.02
CA GLU A 243 11.44 -15.83 8.37
C GLU A 243 11.82 -16.67 7.14
N GLU A 244 11.65 -18.01 7.21
CA GLU A 244 11.93 -18.92 6.09
C GLU A 244 11.02 -18.62 4.89
N MET A 245 9.70 -18.59 5.11
CA MET A 245 8.72 -18.30 4.06
C MET A 245 8.93 -16.88 3.48
N ARG A 246 9.22 -15.91 4.33
CA ARG A 246 9.52 -14.53 3.92
C ARG A 246 10.75 -14.49 3.00
N GLY A 247 11.83 -15.16 3.38
CA GLY A 247 13.03 -15.24 2.57
C GLY A 247 12.78 -15.83 1.19
N GLU A 248 12.00 -16.93 1.11
CA GLU A 248 11.64 -17.55 -0.17
C GLU A 248 10.80 -16.62 -1.05
N ILE A 249 9.85 -15.87 -0.46
CA ILE A 249 9.03 -14.91 -1.19
C ILE A 249 9.87 -13.72 -1.68
N VAL A 250 10.77 -13.20 -0.84
CA VAL A 250 11.69 -12.10 -1.22
C VAL A 250 12.60 -12.52 -2.38
N ASP A 251 13.21 -13.70 -2.31
CA ASP A 251 14.05 -14.21 -3.38
C ASP A 251 13.27 -14.38 -4.69
N ALA A 252 12.02 -14.89 -4.61
CA ALA A 252 11.14 -15.04 -5.77
C ALA A 252 10.76 -13.68 -6.35
N LEU A 253 10.37 -12.69 -5.54
CA LEU A 253 10.06 -11.33 -6.00
C LEU A 253 11.25 -10.66 -6.68
N MET A 254 12.45 -10.78 -6.12
CA MET A 254 13.68 -10.25 -6.73
C MET A 254 13.97 -10.90 -8.08
N LYS A 255 13.73 -12.21 -8.19
CA LYS A 255 13.85 -12.94 -9.47
C LYS A 255 12.82 -12.45 -10.49
N ILE A 256 11.53 -12.36 -10.11
CA ILE A 256 10.44 -11.85 -10.95
C ILE A 256 10.76 -10.43 -11.42
N ALA A 257 11.15 -9.52 -10.54
CA ALA A 257 11.50 -8.15 -10.86
C ALA A 257 12.72 -8.02 -11.81
N SER A 258 13.50 -9.08 -12.00
CA SER A 258 14.61 -9.12 -12.97
C SER A 258 14.18 -9.53 -14.37
N THR A 259 12.99 -10.10 -14.56
CA THR A 259 12.43 -10.52 -15.84
C THR A 259 11.66 -9.38 -16.52
N GLU A 260 11.54 -9.40 -17.85
CA GLU A 260 10.74 -8.39 -18.56
C GLU A 260 9.25 -8.52 -18.24
N GLU A 261 8.73 -9.74 -18.15
CA GLU A 261 7.34 -10.04 -17.80
C GLU A 261 7.01 -9.56 -16.37
N GLY A 262 7.87 -9.87 -15.40
CA GLY A 262 7.68 -9.40 -14.03
C GLY A 262 7.77 -7.87 -13.89
N LYS A 263 8.65 -7.20 -14.64
CA LYS A 263 8.70 -5.73 -14.69
C LYS A 263 7.42 -5.14 -15.28
N GLU A 264 6.85 -5.77 -16.31
CA GLU A 264 5.59 -5.34 -16.91
C GLU A 264 4.43 -5.44 -15.92
N ALA A 265 4.31 -6.57 -15.21
CA ALA A 265 3.29 -6.75 -14.18
C ALA A 265 3.44 -5.75 -13.01
N LEU A 266 4.67 -5.56 -12.49
CA LEU A 266 4.97 -4.58 -11.45
C LEU A 266 4.71 -3.14 -11.91
N ASN A 267 5.00 -2.83 -13.19
CA ASN A 267 4.72 -1.52 -13.78
C ASN A 267 3.21 -1.29 -13.95
N THR A 268 2.46 -2.32 -14.35
CA THR A 268 1.00 -2.27 -14.47
C THR A 268 0.37 -1.93 -13.13
N ALA A 269 0.76 -2.61 -12.06
CA ALA A 269 0.25 -2.33 -10.72
C ALA A 269 0.61 -0.90 -10.26
N TYR A 270 1.89 -0.58 -10.14
CA TYR A 270 2.35 0.62 -9.42
C TYR A 270 3.49 1.40 -10.11
N GLN A 271 3.73 1.20 -11.39
CA GLN A 271 4.90 1.79 -12.10
C GLN A 271 6.25 1.39 -11.48
N TRP A 272 6.32 0.26 -10.82
CA TRP A 272 7.59 -0.28 -10.35
C TRP A 272 8.40 -0.84 -11.53
N ASN A 273 9.64 -0.43 -11.63
CA ASN A 273 10.56 -0.90 -12.67
C ASN A 273 11.56 -1.93 -12.14
N GLY A 274 11.52 -2.20 -10.83
CA GLY A 274 12.35 -3.14 -10.14
C GLY A 274 12.11 -3.09 -8.64
N LEU A 275 12.85 -3.91 -7.90
CA LEU A 275 12.84 -3.97 -6.45
C LEU A 275 14.28 -3.97 -5.92
N GLU A 276 14.50 -3.36 -4.77
CA GLU A 276 15.73 -3.42 -3.98
C GLU A 276 15.42 -3.91 -2.58
N GLN A 277 16.34 -4.70 -2.00
CA GLN A 277 16.16 -5.20 -0.64
C GLN A 277 16.61 -4.15 0.37
N HIS A 278 15.66 -3.66 1.17
CA HIS A 278 15.89 -2.71 2.24
C HIS A 278 14.94 -3.01 3.41
N GLY A 279 15.47 -2.94 4.63
CA GLY A 279 14.67 -3.04 5.86
C GLY A 279 14.07 -1.70 6.31
N ASP A 280 13.56 -1.70 7.53
CA ASP A 280 12.86 -0.55 8.14
C ASP A 280 13.73 0.72 8.22
N GLU A 281 15.05 0.58 8.39
CA GLU A 281 16.00 1.69 8.49
C GLU A 281 16.04 2.58 7.23
N PHE A 282 15.60 2.05 6.09
CA PHE A 282 15.50 2.83 4.84
C PHE A 282 14.52 4.00 4.97
N TYR A 283 13.55 3.88 5.85
CA TYR A 283 12.51 4.89 6.07
C TYR A 283 12.87 5.92 7.17
N ASP A 284 14.01 5.77 7.86
CA ASP A 284 14.45 6.69 8.92
C ASP A 284 14.58 8.16 8.48
N PRO A 285 15.08 8.47 7.27
CA PRO A 285 15.12 9.86 6.80
C PRO A 285 13.71 10.49 6.74
N PHE A 286 12.71 9.73 6.34
CA PHE A 286 11.34 10.23 6.28
C PHE A 286 10.72 10.37 7.68
N ARG A 287 11.00 9.46 8.62
CA ARG A 287 10.61 9.62 10.03
C ARG A 287 11.19 10.92 10.63
N GLN A 288 12.42 11.28 10.25
CA GLN A 288 13.02 12.57 10.69
C GLN A 288 12.28 13.79 10.12
N VAL A 289 11.79 13.72 8.87
CA VAL A 289 10.96 14.77 8.28
C VAL A 289 9.65 14.91 9.04
N LEU A 290 8.95 13.81 9.32
CA LEU A 290 7.72 13.82 10.12
C LEU A 290 7.96 14.43 11.51
N GLN A 291 9.00 14.01 12.21
CA GLN A 291 9.36 14.54 13.51
C GLN A 291 9.70 16.04 13.48
N ALA A 292 10.46 16.48 12.47
CA ALA A 292 10.84 17.88 12.32
C ALA A 292 9.65 18.80 11.98
N SER A 293 8.63 18.27 11.30
CA SER A 293 7.38 19.00 11.00
C SER A 293 6.47 19.18 12.22
N GLY A 294 6.76 18.47 13.32
CA GLY A 294 5.91 18.47 14.52
C GLY A 294 4.62 17.68 14.37
N MET A 295 4.48 16.91 13.30
CA MET A 295 3.33 16.03 13.09
C MET A 295 3.39 14.83 14.02
N ASP A 296 2.33 14.60 14.77
CA ASP A 296 2.14 13.35 15.49
C ASP A 296 1.47 12.34 14.55
N VAL A 297 2.21 11.27 14.24
CA VAL A 297 1.71 10.18 13.40
C VAL A 297 0.42 9.58 13.96
N GLN A 298 0.25 9.61 15.29
CA GLN A 298 -0.93 9.05 15.95
C GLN A 298 -2.15 9.99 15.87
N GLU A 299 -1.96 11.30 15.89
CA GLU A 299 -3.07 12.27 15.71
C GLU A 299 -3.69 12.23 14.31
N LEU A 300 -2.93 11.78 13.31
CA LEU A 300 -3.43 11.62 11.94
C LEU A 300 -4.24 10.32 11.74
N MET A 301 -4.36 9.51 12.80
CA MET A 301 -5.11 8.23 12.78
C MET A 301 -6.48 8.34 13.46
N GLU A 302 -6.81 9.47 14.10
CA GLU A 302 -8.09 9.74 14.76
C GLU A 302 -9.07 10.50 13.82
#